data_ea10cbdd3d9ab305333298640021dba2
#
_entry.id   ea10cbdd3d9ab305333298640021dba2
#
_cell.length_a   1.000
_cell.length_b   1.000
_cell.length_c   1.000
_cell.angle_alpha   90.00
_cell.angle_beta   90.00
_cell.angle_gamma   90.00
#
_symmetry.space_group_name_H-M   'P 1'
#
loop_
_entity.id
_entity.type
_entity.pdbx_description
1 polymer ?
#
loop_
_entity_poly.entity_id
_entity_poly.type
_entity_poly.pdbx_seq_one_letter_code
_entity_poly.pdbx_strand_id
1 'polypeptide(L)'
;MASTSGVGFVLMCEGLSIAGITETPVVVHLAQRPGPATGLATRTEQADLELALYAGHGEFPRALYAPVNVESAFRIAGQAFHTAHKYQVQTVILTDQYLLDSGYDIKKPDPASVPEPIRPIKTESGYKRYAFPPKGEYVSPFGVPGYGEGFVSFDSHEHTEDAHI
;
A
#
# COMPACT_ATOMS: atom_id res chain seq x y z
N MET A 1 -3.50 -2.60 6.87
CA MET A 1 -4.27 -1.50 6.22
C MET A 1 -4.50 -0.38 7.21
N ALA A 2 -4.38 0.86 6.73
CA ALA A 2 -4.79 2.07 7.47
C ALA A 2 -5.92 2.77 6.69
N SER A 3 -6.79 3.49 7.40
CA SER A 3 -7.81 4.33 6.78
C SER A 3 -7.72 5.72 7.40
N THR A 4 -7.70 6.74 6.56
CA THR A 4 -7.46 8.12 7.00
C THR A 4 -8.06 9.12 5.99
N SER A 5 -7.97 10.40 6.30
CA SER A 5 -8.24 11.52 5.39
C SER A 5 -6.97 12.28 5.08
N GLY A 6 -7.03 13.31 4.24
CA GLY A 6 -5.85 14.04 3.76
C GLY A 6 -4.86 14.45 4.85
N VAL A 7 -5.33 15.10 5.92
CA VAL A 7 -4.45 15.52 7.02
C VAL A 7 -3.79 14.34 7.75
N GLY A 8 -4.54 13.26 7.98
CA GLY A 8 -3.96 12.05 8.59
C GLY A 8 -2.99 11.35 7.65
N PHE A 9 -3.22 11.41 6.35
CA PHE A 9 -2.29 10.88 5.35
C PHE A 9 -0.96 11.65 5.33
N VAL A 10 -0.99 12.97 5.48
CA VAL A 10 0.23 13.78 5.63
C VAL A 10 1.08 13.32 6.81
N LEU A 11 0.44 12.97 7.93
CA LEU A 11 1.16 12.45 9.10
C LEU A 11 1.79 11.07 8.88
N MET A 12 1.37 10.36 7.84
CA MET A 12 1.94 9.04 7.48
C MET A 12 3.15 9.14 6.54
N CYS A 13 3.56 10.31 6.08
CA CYS A 13 4.60 10.47 5.05
C CYS A 13 5.92 9.79 5.41
N GLU A 14 6.34 9.85 6.68
CA GLU A 14 7.53 9.14 7.15
C GLU A 14 7.33 7.62 7.10
N GLY A 15 6.20 7.14 7.59
CA GLY A 15 5.85 5.72 7.54
C GLY A 15 5.77 5.17 6.10
N LEU A 16 5.28 5.98 5.16
CA LEU A 16 5.29 5.63 3.74
C LEU A 16 6.72 5.55 3.19
N SER A 17 7.58 6.48 3.58
CA SER A 17 9.00 6.47 3.18
C SER A 17 9.73 5.22 3.70
N ILE A 18 9.52 4.89 4.98
CA ILE A 18 10.06 3.66 5.57
C ILE A 18 9.52 2.43 4.84
N ALA A 19 8.21 2.36 4.60
CA ALA A 19 7.63 1.25 3.85
C ALA A 19 8.19 1.15 2.43
N GLY A 20 8.56 2.26 1.81
CA GLY A 20 9.22 2.30 0.51
C GLY A 20 10.61 1.66 0.54
N ILE A 21 11.48 2.09 1.46
CA ILE A 21 12.84 1.56 1.55
C ILE A 21 12.88 0.12 2.04
N THR A 22 11.92 -0.27 2.88
CA THR A 22 11.84 -1.64 3.41
C THR A 22 11.06 -2.59 2.51
N GLU A 23 10.51 -2.08 1.40
CA GLU A 23 9.61 -2.83 0.51
C GLU A 23 8.47 -3.52 1.30
N THR A 24 7.95 -2.81 2.30
CA THR A 24 6.86 -3.31 3.13
C THR A 24 5.52 -3.07 2.45
N PRO A 25 4.73 -4.12 2.20
CA PRO A 25 3.41 -3.96 1.60
C PRO A 25 2.46 -3.21 2.54
N VAL A 26 1.97 -2.07 2.09
CA VAL A 26 1.03 -1.25 2.84
C VAL A 26 -0.19 -0.92 1.97
N VAL A 27 -1.37 -1.03 2.53
CA VAL A 27 -2.62 -0.55 1.91
C VAL A 27 -3.15 0.59 2.73
N VAL A 28 -3.32 1.76 2.11
CA VAL A 28 -3.92 2.93 2.74
C VAL A 28 -5.21 3.29 2.01
N HIS A 29 -6.27 3.40 2.75
CA HIS A 29 -7.50 4.01 2.28
C HIS A 29 -7.48 5.50 2.63
N LEU A 30 -7.48 6.34 1.61
CA LEU A 30 -7.51 7.79 1.72
C LEU A 30 -8.90 8.32 1.34
N ALA A 31 -9.67 8.66 2.35
CA ALA A 31 -10.95 9.31 2.20
C ALA A 31 -10.73 10.81 1.98
N GLN A 32 -10.81 11.25 0.75
CA GLN A 32 -10.53 12.62 0.34
C GLN A 32 -11.58 13.58 0.87
N ARG A 33 -11.15 14.76 1.25
CA ARG A 33 -12.01 15.88 1.67
C ARG A 33 -11.31 17.21 1.45
N PRO A 34 -12.05 18.34 1.41
CA PRO A 34 -11.43 19.64 1.25
C PRO A 34 -10.39 19.94 2.32
N GLY A 35 -9.20 20.37 1.89
CA GLY A 35 -8.14 20.92 2.73
C GLY A 35 -8.23 22.47 2.78
N PRO A 36 -7.14 23.13 3.26
CA PRO A 36 -5.94 22.57 3.88
C PRO A 36 -6.17 22.15 5.35
N ALA A 37 -5.22 21.41 5.91
CA ALA A 37 -5.22 20.87 7.28
C ALA A 37 -6.48 20.05 7.56
N THR A 38 -7.20 20.30 8.66
CA THR A 38 -8.45 19.63 8.96
C THR A 38 -9.52 19.89 7.89
N GLY A 39 -9.47 21.07 7.26
CA GLY A 39 -10.35 21.44 6.17
C GLY A 39 -11.84 21.39 6.53
N LEU A 40 -12.64 20.98 5.57
CA LEU A 40 -14.09 20.84 5.73
C LEU A 40 -14.46 19.37 5.89
N ALA A 41 -14.40 18.85 7.11
CA ALA A 41 -14.55 17.44 7.45
C ALA A 41 -15.90 16.81 7.01
N THR A 42 -16.91 17.62 6.76
CA THR A 42 -18.26 17.18 6.35
C THR A 42 -18.57 17.52 4.90
N ARG A 43 -17.56 17.77 4.09
CA ARG A 43 -17.70 18.09 2.67
C ARG A 43 -16.87 17.15 1.81
N THR A 44 -17.33 16.93 0.58
CA THR A 44 -16.66 16.10 -0.38
C THR A 44 -15.76 16.91 -1.30
N GLU A 45 -14.58 16.40 -1.60
CA GLU A 45 -13.67 16.88 -2.63
C GLU A 45 -12.73 15.75 -3.05
N GLN A 46 -12.24 15.80 -4.28
CA GLN A 46 -11.25 14.88 -4.82
C GLN A 46 -9.94 15.62 -5.11
N ALA A 47 -9.32 16.18 -4.07
CA ALA A 47 -8.15 17.06 -4.19
C ALA A 47 -6.83 16.42 -3.72
N ASP A 48 -6.85 15.19 -3.21
CA ASP A 48 -5.68 14.55 -2.62
C ASP A 48 -4.88 13.65 -3.59
N LEU A 49 -5.15 13.73 -4.90
CA LEU A 49 -4.45 12.89 -5.89
C LEU A 49 -2.94 13.15 -5.91
N GLU A 50 -2.53 14.41 -5.99
CA GLU A 50 -1.11 14.77 -6.00
C GLU A 50 -0.44 14.46 -4.67
N LEU A 51 -1.15 14.67 -3.55
CA LEU A 51 -0.69 14.26 -2.24
C LEU A 51 -0.43 12.76 -2.19
N ALA A 52 -1.32 11.94 -2.71
CA ALA A 52 -1.16 10.49 -2.75
C ALA A 52 -0.01 10.06 -3.68
N LEU A 53 0.18 10.76 -4.80
CA LEU A 53 1.24 10.47 -5.76
C LEU A 53 2.64 10.78 -5.22
N TYR A 54 2.78 11.86 -4.44
CA TYR A 54 4.10 12.39 -4.07
C TYR A 54 4.38 12.37 -2.56
N ALA A 55 3.49 11.79 -1.76
CA ALA A 55 3.71 11.69 -0.32
C ALA A 55 4.96 10.86 0.03
N GLY A 56 5.71 11.32 1.00
CA GLY A 56 6.94 10.69 1.47
C GLY A 56 8.19 11.37 0.97
N HIS A 57 9.33 10.88 1.39
CA HIS A 57 10.65 11.38 1.05
C HIS A 57 11.34 10.41 0.09
N GLY A 58 11.85 10.94 -1.01
CA GLY A 58 12.50 10.16 -2.05
C GLY A 58 11.51 9.52 -3.05
N GLU A 59 12.06 8.79 -4.00
CA GLU A 59 11.30 8.11 -5.04
C GLU A 59 11.14 6.63 -4.70
N PHE A 60 9.91 6.15 -4.69
CA PHE A 60 9.58 4.74 -4.53
C PHE A 60 8.26 4.41 -5.21
N PRO A 61 8.09 3.19 -5.72
CA PRO A 61 6.90 2.80 -6.45
C PRO A 61 5.68 2.72 -5.53
N ARG A 62 4.53 3.10 -6.06
CA ARG A 62 3.23 2.95 -5.42
C ARG A 62 2.14 2.73 -6.46
N ALA A 63 1.04 2.12 -6.07
CA ALA A 63 -0.13 1.98 -6.92
C ALA A 63 -1.31 2.75 -6.33
N LEU A 64 -2.04 3.48 -7.17
CA LEU A 64 -3.24 4.21 -6.78
C LEU A 64 -4.46 3.59 -7.44
N TYR A 65 -5.51 3.50 -6.67
CA TYR A 65 -6.81 3.01 -7.07
C TYR A 65 -7.89 4.00 -6.71
N ALA A 66 -8.88 4.19 -7.58
CA ALA A 66 -10.04 5.02 -7.32
C ALA A 66 -11.31 4.25 -7.71
N PRO A 67 -12.07 3.73 -6.75
CA PRO A 67 -13.33 3.07 -7.05
C PRO A 67 -14.38 4.09 -7.49
N VAL A 68 -15.21 3.70 -8.46
CA VAL A 68 -16.28 4.54 -8.98
C VAL A 68 -17.63 4.27 -8.32
N ASN A 69 -17.77 3.13 -7.61
CA ASN A 69 -18.98 2.72 -6.90
C ASN A 69 -18.63 1.66 -5.85
N VAL A 70 -19.60 1.24 -5.06
CA VAL A 70 -19.39 0.29 -3.94
C VAL A 70 -18.97 -1.09 -4.42
N GLU A 71 -19.51 -1.58 -5.54
CA GLU A 71 -19.11 -2.87 -6.12
C GLU A 71 -17.64 -2.84 -6.56
N SER A 72 -17.20 -1.75 -7.20
CA SER A 72 -15.81 -1.58 -7.57
C SER A 72 -14.91 -1.39 -6.35
N ALA A 73 -15.39 -0.74 -5.28
CA ALA A 73 -14.64 -0.57 -4.05
C ALA A 73 -14.31 -1.93 -3.39
N PHE A 74 -15.27 -2.84 -3.35
CA PHE A 74 -15.04 -4.20 -2.85
C PHE A 74 -13.94 -4.92 -3.63
N ARG A 75 -14.02 -4.90 -4.95
CA ARG A 75 -13.06 -5.55 -5.83
C ARG A 75 -11.68 -4.89 -5.76
N ILE A 76 -11.65 -3.56 -5.76
CA ILE A 76 -10.42 -2.77 -5.67
C ILE A 76 -9.72 -2.97 -4.33
N ALA A 77 -10.46 -3.11 -3.24
CA ALA A 77 -9.85 -3.43 -1.94
C ALA A 77 -9.03 -4.72 -2.02
N GLY A 78 -9.61 -5.80 -2.53
CA GLY A 78 -8.88 -7.05 -2.74
C GLY A 78 -7.70 -6.92 -3.71
N GLN A 79 -7.89 -6.18 -4.80
CA GLN A 79 -6.84 -5.90 -5.78
C GLN A 79 -5.67 -5.10 -5.16
N ALA A 80 -5.95 -4.12 -4.31
CA ALA A 80 -4.94 -3.33 -3.64
C ALA A 80 -4.06 -4.19 -2.71
N PHE A 81 -4.68 -5.08 -1.92
CA PHE A 81 -3.91 -6.03 -1.12
C PHE A 81 -3.07 -6.98 -1.98
N HIS A 82 -3.66 -7.52 -3.04
CA HIS A 82 -2.92 -8.39 -3.96
C HIS A 82 -1.72 -7.67 -4.55
N THR A 83 -1.91 -6.45 -5.07
CA THR A 83 -0.83 -5.65 -5.66
C THR A 83 0.24 -5.30 -4.64
N ALA A 84 -0.15 -4.84 -3.44
CA ALA A 84 0.80 -4.51 -2.40
C ALA A 84 1.70 -5.70 -2.05
N HIS A 85 1.12 -6.87 -1.84
CA HIS A 85 1.88 -8.08 -1.51
C HIS A 85 2.66 -8.64 -2.70
N LYS A 86 2.10 -8.55 -3.91
CA LYS A 86 2.74 -9.07 -5.12
C LYS A 86 4.02 -8.31 -5.47
N TYR A 87 3.97 -7.01 -5.37
CA TYR A 87 5.08 -6.15 -5.80
C TYR A 87 5.85 -5.54 -4.63
N GLN A 88 5.48 -5.87 -3.39
CA GLN A 88 6.09 -5.32 -2.17
C GLN A 88 6.10 -3.79 -2.17
N VAL A 89 4.96 -3.20 -2.57
CA VAL A 89 4.77 -1.76 -2.71
C VAL A 89 3.62 -1.25 -1.87
N GLN A 90 3.55 0.05 -1.75
CA GLN A 90 2.41 0.72 -1.15
C GLN A 90 1.29 0.85 -2.16
N THR A 91 0.07 0.65 -1.71
CA THR A 91 -1.14 0.92 -2.49
C THR A 91 -2.04 1.91 -1.76
N VAL A 92 -2.57 2.86 -2.48
CA VAL A 92 -3.50 3.86 -1.96
C VAL A 92 -4.85 3.71 -2.67
N ILE A 93 -5.91 3.63 -1.90
CA ILE A 93 -7.29 3.61 -2.41
C ILE A 93 -7.89 4.99 -2.12
N LEU A 94 -8.13 5.75 -3.17
CA LEU A 94 -8.74 7.08 -3.09
C LEU A 94 -10.26 6.95 -3.15
N THR A 95 -10.93 7.43 -2.14
CA THR A 95 -12.39 7.63 -2.14
C THR A 95 -12.71 9.07 -1.75
N ASP A 96 -13.94 9.45 -1.81
CA ASP A 96 -14.43 10.71 -1.28
C ASP A 96 -15.57 10.50 -0.29
N GLN A 97 -15.94 11.55 0.39
CA GLN A 97 -17.01 11.48 1.36
C GLN A 97 -18.37 11.17 0.72
N TYR A 98 -18.61 11.63 -0.50
CA TYR A 98 -19.84 11.32 -1.21
C TYR A 98 -20.03 9.81 -1.39
N LEU A 99 -18.97 9.11 -1.83
CA LEU A 99 -18.99 7.65 -1.97
C LEU A 99 -19.18 6.94 -0.63
N LEU A 100 -18.57 7.46 0.45
CA LEU A 100 -18.55 6.80 1.76
C LEU A 100 -19.84 7.00 2.55
N ASP A 101 -20.45 8.17 2.47
CA ASP A 101 -21.62 8.55 3.28
C ASP A 101 -22.96 8.28 2.59
N SER A 102 -22.94 7.94 1.28
CA SER A 102 -24.16 7.65 0.54
C SER A 102 -24.67 6.23 0.83
N GLY A 103 -25.99 6.09 0.81
CA GLY A 103 -26.65 4.78 0.87
C GLY A 103 -26.73 4.15 -0.50
N TYR A 104 -26.41 2.85 -0.61
CA TYR A 104 -26.43 2.11 -1.87
C TYR A 104 -27.25 0.83 -1.75
N ASP A 105 -28.10 0.58 -2.74
CA ASP A 105 -28.73 -0.72 -2.93
C ASP A 105 -27.89 -1.54 -3.92
N ILE A 106 -27.17 -2.51 -3.40
CA ILE A 106 -26.27 -3.35 -4.19
C ILE A 106 -26.52 -4.84 -3.94
N LYS A 107 -26.25 -5.65 -4.94
CA LYS A 107 -26.16 -7.09 -4.75
C LYS A 107 -24.98 -7.43 -3.84
N LYS A 108 -25.13 -8.47 -3.04
CA LYS A 108 -24.03 -8.97 -2.22
C LYS A 108 -22.80 -9.22 -3.12
N PRO A 109 -21.66 -8.59 -2.84
CA PRO A 109 -20.45 -8.81 -3.62
C PRO A 109 -20.02 -10.28 -3.61
N ASP A 110 -19.55 -10.77 -4.75
CA ASP A 110 -18.99 -12.11 -4.86
C ASP A 110 -17.53 -12.13 -4.40
N PRO A 111 -17.17 -12.88 -3.34
CA PRO A 111 -15.79 -13.00 -2.91
C PRO A 111 -14.85 -13.55 -3.99
N ALA A 112 -15.35 -14.36 -4.94
CA ALA A 112 -14.55 -14.87 -6.04
C ALA A 112 -14.14 -13.80 -7.06
N SER A 113 -14.73 -12.59 -6.98
CA SER A 113 -14.37 -11.46 -7.82
C SER A 113 -13.08 -10.75 -7.40
N VAL A 114 -12.51 -11.10 -6.25
CA VAL A 114 -11.23 -10.56 -5.77
C VAL A 114 -10.10 -11.56 -5.99
N PRO A 115 -8.87 -11.10 -6.26
CA PRO A 115 -7.72 -11.99 -6.38
C PRO A 115 -7.46 -12.75 -5.07
N GLU A 116 -6.99 -13.99 -5.21
CA GLU A 116 -6.51 -14.75 -4.06
C GLU A 116 -5.38 -14.00 -3.32
N PRO A 117 -5.40 -14.03 -1.98
CA PRO A 117 -4.35 -13.37 -1.20
C PRO A 117 -3.00 -14.06 -1.43
N ILE A 118 -1.99 -13.27 -1.69
CA ILE A 118 -0.61 -13.75 -1.77
C ILE A 118 -0.12 -14.03 -0.36
N ARG A 119 0.34 -15.25 -0.15
CA ARG A 119 0.92 -15.67 1.13
C ARG A 119 2.43 -15.55 1.08
N PRO A 120 3.08 -15.17 2.19
CA PRO A 120 4.53 -15.21 2.29
C PRO A 120 5.06 -16.60 1.97
N ILE A 121 6.13 -16.66 1.19
CA ILE A 121 6.80 -17.90 0.86
C ILE A 121 7.90 -18.14 1.91
N LYS A 122 7.94 -19.35 2.47
CA LYS A 122 9.04 -19.76 3.34
C LYS A 122 10.26 -20.02 2.48
N THR A 123 11.31 -19.25 2.67
CA THR A 123 12.59 -19.51 2.02
C THR A 123 13.42 -20.49 2.83
N GLU A 124 14.03 -21.42 2.14
CA GLU A 124 15.14 -22.22 2.69
C GLU A 124 16.40 -21.36 2.78
N SER A 125 17.46 -21.86 3.30
CA SER A 125 18.71 -21.12 3.53
C SER A 125 19.18 -20.33 2.30
N GLY A 126 19.73 -19.13 2.49
CA GLY A 126 20.31 -18.31 1.43
C GLY A 126 19.36 -17.25 0.84
N TYR A 127 18.37 -16.81 1.61
CA TYR A 127 17.52 -15.69 1.22
C TYR A 127 18.34 -14.42 1.01
N LYS A 128 18.17 -13.83 -0.18
CA LYS A 128 18.70 -12.52 -0.53
C LYS A 128 17.56 -11.65 -1.01
N ARG A 129 17.19 -10.63 -0.24
CA ARG A 129 16.09 -9.73 -0.57
C ARG A 129 16.29 -9.02 -1.90
N TYR A 130 17.50 -8.57 -2.15
CA TYR A 130 17.89 -7.77 -3.30
C TYR A 130 18.69 -8.59 -4.32
N ALA A 131 18.42 -9.88 -4.43
CA ALA A 131 19.08 -10.71 -5.45
C ALA A 131 18.80 -10.21 -6.86
N PHE A 132 19.83 -10.05 -7.65
CA PHE A 132 19.72 -9.68 -9.06
C PHE A 132 20.24 -10.83 -9.95
N PRO A 133 19.55 -11.23 -11.01
CA PRO A 133 18.17 -10.84 -11.36
C PRO A 133 17.14 -11.36 -10.35
N PRO A 134 16.00 -10.68 -10.21
CA PRO A 134 14.96 -11.12 -9.30
C PRO A 134 14.43 -12.48 -9.72
N LYS A 135 14.33 -13.42 -8.78
CA LYS A 135 13.91 -14.81 -9.08
C LYS A 135 12.40 -15.00 -9.20
N GLY A 136 11.63 -13.92 -9.28
CA GLY A 136 10.17 -13.98 -9.53
C GLY A 136 9.32 -14.46 -8.36
N GLU A 137 9.90 -14.79 -7.23
CA GLU A 137 9.19 -15.21 -6.03
C GLU A 137 9.05 -14.03 -5.05
N TYR A 138 7.84 -13.88 -4.48
CA TYR A 138 7.63 -12.85 -3.48
C TYR A 138 8.01 -13.37 -2.12
N VAL A 139 8.87 -12.67 -1.46
CA VAL A 139 9.16 -12.93 -0.07
C VAL A 139 8.72 -11.72 0.73
N SER A 140 7.65 -11.88 1.50
CA SER A 140 7.24 -10.84 2.42
C SER A 140 8.28 -10.69 3.52
N PRO A 141 8.72 -9.47 3.82
CA PRO A 141 9.59 -9.21 4.95
C PRO A 141 9.02 -9.66 6.29
N PHE A 142 7.72 -9.72 6.40
CA PHE A 142 7.04 -10.07 7.63
C PHE A 142 6.33 -11.41 7.50
N GLY A 143 6.50 -12.28 8.46
CA GLY A 143 5.77 -13.54 8.55
C GLY A 143 6.46 -14.76 7.92
N VAL A 144 7.67 -14.62 7.42
CA VAL A 144 8.50 -15.76 7.03
C VAL A 144 9.32 -16.20 8.23
N PRO A 145 9.23 -17.45 8.69
CA PRO A 145 10.09 -17.96 9.76
C PRO A 145 11.58 -17.81 9.38
N GLY A 146 12.38 -17.28 10.27
CA GLY A 146 13.79 -16.94 9.98
C GLY A 146 13.99 -15.56 9.36
N TYR A 147 12.92 -14.83 9.18
CA TYR A 147 12.92 -13.53 8.55
C TYR A 147 13.59 -12.43 9.39
N GLY A 148 13.79 -12.67 10.67
CA GLY A 148 14.59 -11.80 11.51
C GLY A 148 15.98 -11.54 10.95
N GLU A 149 16.56 -12.51 10.27
CA GLU A 149 17.86 -12.36 9.61
C GLU A 149 17.77 -11.52 8.33
N GLY A 150 16.73 -11.69 7.53
CA GLY A 150 16.50 -10.86 6.35
C GLY A 150 16.11 -9.42 6.70
N PHE A 151 15.45 -9.22 7.84
CA PHE A 151 15.09 -7.90 8.32
C PHE A 151 16.27 -7.16 8.96
N VAL A 152 17.25 -7.88 9.43
CA VAL A 152 18.48 -7.32 9.98
C VAL A 152 19.33 -6.67 8.89
N SER A 153 19.10 -6.97 7.63
CA SER A 153 19.64 -6.19 6.52
C SER A 153 19.07 -4.77 6.43
N PHE A 154 18.37 -4.35 7.45
CA PHE A 154 18.15 -2.95 7.81
C PHE A 154 19.42 -2.22 8.27
N ASP A 155 20.48 -2.88 8.30
CA ASP A 155 21.72 -2.17 8.13
C ASP A 155 21.64 -1.53 6.74
N SER A 156 21.24 -0.27 6.75
CA SER A 156 21.09 0.55 5.55
C SER A 156 22.37 0.56 4.70
N HIS A 157 23.45 0.11 5.25
CA HIS A 157 24.75 0.04 4.61
C HIS A 157 24.88 -1.19 3.70
N GLU A 158 24.53 -2.37 4.16
CA GLU A 158 24.47 -3.57 3.30
C GLU A 158 23.42 -3.43 2.21
N HIS A 159 22.33 -2.75 2.53
CA HIS A 159 21.28 -2.46 1.58
C HIS A 159 21.75 -1.56 0.44
N THR A 160 22.58 -0.58 0.73
CA THR A 160 23.08 0.36 -0.28
C THR A 160 24.16 -0.29 -1.14
N GLU A 161 24.99 -1.14 -0.58
CA GLU A 161 26.04 -1.83 -1.32
C GLU A 161 25.47 -2.92 -2.25
N ASP A 162 24.48 -3.68 -1.80
CA ASP A 162 23.84 -4.71 -2.64
C ASP A 162 22.95 -4.13 -3.75
N ALA A 163 22.46 -2.91 -3.60
CA ALA A 163 21.65 -2.22 -4.61
C ALA A 163 22.51 -1.62 -5.75
N HIS A 164 23.81 -1.51 -5.58
CA HIS A 164 24.72 -0.93 -6.55
C HIS A 164 25.58 -1.98 -7.30
N ILE A 165 25.35 -3.25 -7.03
CA ILE A 165 25.95 -4.38 -7.74
C ILE A 165 24.87 -5.03 -8.62
#